data_6c2d0518bd1cef368d34112790e5d5fa
#
_entry.id   6c2d0518bd1cef368d34112790e5d5fa
#
_cell.length_a   1.000
_cell.length_b   1.000
_cell.length_c   1.000
_cell.angle_alpha   90.00
_cell.angle_beta   90.00
_cell.angle_gamma   90.00
#
_symmetry.space_group_name_H-M   'P 1'
#
loop_
_entity.id
_entity.type
_entity.pdbx_description
1 polymer ?
#
loop_
_entity_poly.entity_id
_entity_poly.type
_entity_poly.pdbx_seq_one_letter_code
_entity_poly.pdbx_strand_id
1 'polypeptide(L)'
;MTTISNYVIAEFQVLDVLDSGIIIDKEILSNFDEPAYYPRKAIVLEDGSGFLKDDILILERMAYRRTKDNGTLTGKNTGGIHLTEVVMFCRDGAWSSYGNYVICDKIEAEKVESAIFVEQDKFIPDQAKVLYGNDTYKEGSEIVTMRGGVLPLEDYFNQVFKRNMFKVHLKQIMMCDEDMCNGNVLIKPDEGSEQVTKEGILATTRMTSDETMQRGTVLKSGYNEVHKGDRVCFLVQSKTNYKGNAIV
;
A
#
# COMPACT_ATOMS: atom_id res chain seq x y z
N MET A 1 17.10 25.05 -19.94
CA MET A 1 16.03 24.00 -20.02
C MET A 1 16.57 22.81 -19.24
N THR A 2 16.17 22.67 -18.01
CA THR A 2 16.46 21.48 -17.20
C THR A 2 15.56 20.36 -17.71
N THR A 3 16.11 19.45 -18.45
CA THR A 3 15.42 18.20 -18.82
C THR A 3 15.12 17.48 -17.51
N ILE A 4 13.85 17.42 -17.14
CA ILE A 4 13.41 16.59 -16.00
C ILE A 4 13.66 15.16 -16.44
N SER A 5 14.79 14.62 -16.04
CA SER A 5 15.09 13.21 -16.25
C SER A 5 14.17 12.38 -15.36
N ASN A 6 13.50 11.38 -15.93
CA ASN A 6 12.74 10.39 -15.15
C ASN A 6 13.65 9.36 -14.45
N TYR A 7 14.93 9.65 -14.39
CA TYR A 7 15.97 8.77 -13.84
C TYR A 7 16.80 9.50 -12.79
N VAL A 8 17.21 8.76 -11.78
CA VAL A 8 18.23 9.18 -10.81
C VAL A 8 19.46 8.30 -10.97
N ILE A 9 20.65 8.89 -10.96
CA ILE A 9 21.91 8.17 -11.03
C ILE A 9 22.28 7.72 -9.62
N ALA A 10 22.34 6.41 -9.43
CA ALA A 10 22.61 5.84 -8.11
C ALA A 10 23.46 4.56 -8.20
N GLU A 11 24.08 4.20 -7.08
CA GLU A 11 24.84 2.98 -6.91
C GLU A 11 24.02 1.99 -6.08
N PHE A 12 23.71 0.84 -6.66
CA PHE A 12 23.03 -0.26 -5.98
C PHE A 12 23.91 -0.86 -4.89
N GLN A 13 23.38 -0.97 -3.69
CA GLN A 13 24.05 -1.58 -2.56
C GLN A 13 23.80 -3.09 -2.57
N VAL A 14 24.78 -3.85 -3.03
CA VAL A 14 24.73 -5.31 -3.03
C VAL A 14 25.08 -5.82 -1.63
N LEU A 15 24.21 -6.67 -1.07
CA LEU A 15 24.50 -7.34 0.19
C LEU A 15 25.56 -8.42 -0.03
N ASP A 16 26.67 -8.27 0.67
CA ASP A 16 27.77 -9.24 0.61
C ASP A 16 27.59 -10.40 1.61
N VAL A 17 26.80 -10.19 2.66
CA VAL A 17 26.62 -11.14 3.76
C VAL A 17 25.15 -11.10 4.21
N LEU A 18 24.52 -12.25 4.32
CA LEU A 18 23.23 -12.41 5.01
C LEU A 18 23.44 -12.32 6.52
N ASP A 19 22.38 -11.92 7.27
CA ASP A 19 22.39 -11.90 8.75
C ASP A 19 22.74 -13.28 9.37
N SER A 20 22.57 -14.35 8.61
CA SER A 20 23.01 -15.71 8.96
C SER A 20 24.52 -15.92 8.92
N GLY A 21 25.29 -14.91 8.48
CA GLY A 21 26.74 -15.02 8.27
C GLY A 21 27.14 -15.73 6.98
N ILE A 22 26.18 -16.12 6.14
CA ILE A 22 26.45 -16.74 4.84
C ILE A 22 26.95 -15.65 3.88
N ILE A 23 28.17 -15.81 3.39
CA ILE A 23 28.74 -14.96 2.36
C ILE A 23 28.05 -15.34 1.02
N ILE A 24 27.41 -14.37 0.40
CA ILE A 24 26.84 -14.58 -0.93
C ILE A 24 27.94 -14.29 -1.95
N ASP A 25 28.35 -15.32 -2.70
CA ASP A 25 29.28 -15.12 -3.78
C ASP A 25 28.67 -14.25 -4.87
N LYS A 26 29.28 -13.10 -5.12
CA LYS A 26 28.83 -12.12 -6.12
C LYS A 26 28.78 -12.69 -7.55
N GLU A 27 29.60 -13.69 -7.85
CA GLU A 27 29.58 -14.36 -9.15
C GLU A 27 28.38 -15.29 -9.29
N ILE A 28 27.95 -15.92 -8.19
CA ILE A 28 26.74 -16.73 -8.15
C ILE A 28 25.49 -15.84 -8.32
N LEU A 29 25.46 -14.66 -7.71
CA LEU A 29 24.36 -13.69 -7.88
C LEU A 29 24.20 -13.19 -9.31
N SER A 30 25.28 -13.16 -10.11
CA SER A 30 25.22 -12.75 -11.52
C SER A 30 24.56 -13.79 -12.42
N ASN A 31 24.54 -15.05 -11.99
CA ASN A 31 24.02 -16.19 -12.74
C ASN A 31 22.63 -16.69 -12.25
N PHE A 32 22.24 -16.33 -11.04
CA PHE A 32 20.91 -16.65 -10.51
C PHE A 32 19.92 -15.52 -10.80
N ASP A 33 18.98 -15.79 -11.67
CA ASP A 33 17.88 -14.90 -12.07
C ASP A 33 16.79 -14.80 -10.98
N GLU A 34 17.14 -15.07 -9.71
CA GLU A 34 16.18 -15.03 -8.61
C GLU A 34 15.99 -13.61 -8.09
N PRO A 35 14.77 -13.06 -8.24
CA PRO A 35 14.45 -11.70 -7.77
C PRO A 35 14.67 -11.47 -6.27
N ALA A 36 14.76 -12.54 -5.46
CA ALA A 36 14.99 -12.48 -4.03
C ALA A 36 16.33 -11.83 -3.66
N TYR A 37 17.34 -11.95 -4.53
CA TYR A 37 18.70 -11.46 -4.26
C TYR A 37 19.02 -10.12 -4.92
N TYR A 38 18.09 -9.50 -5.65
CA TYR A 38 18.34 -8.22 -6.26
C TYR A 38 18.53 -7.11 -5.23
N PRO A 39 19.49 -6.19 -5.44
CA PRO A 39 19.67 -5.05 -4.55
C PRO A 39 18.40 -4.20 -4.45
N ARG A 40 18.01 -3.89 -3.23
CA ARG A 40 16.82 -3.09 -2.91
C ARG A 40 17.14 -1.70 -2.42
N LYS A 41 18.41 -1.45 -2.18
CA LYS A 41 18.93 -0.19 -1.68
C LYS A 41 19.91 0.38 -2.69
N ALA A 42 19.84 1.68 -2.91
CA ALA A 42 20.81 2.41 -3.70
C ALA A 42 21.17 3.73 -3.02
N ILE A 43 22.34 4.27 -3.36
CA ILE A 43 22.80 5.57 -2.88
C ILE A 43 22.89 6.50 -4.10
N VAL A 44 22.30 7.67 -4.02
CA VAL A 44 22.32 8.69 -5.07
C VAL A 44 23.73 9.23 -5.22
N LEU A 45 24.26 9.26 -6.43
CA LEU A 45 25.63 9.69 -6.72
C LEU A 45 25.74 11.17 -7.07
N GLU A 46 24.65 11.74 -7.62
CA GLU A 46 24.61 13.14 -8.04
C GLU A 46 23.21 13.73 -7.89
N ASP A 47 23.14 15.03 -7.62
CA ASP A 47 21.87 15.73 -7.49
C ASP A 47 21.05 15.67 -8.79
N GLY A 48 19.76 15.34 -8.66
CA GLY A 48 18.88 15.31 -9.81
C GLY A 48 17.53 14.68 -9.51
N SER A 49 16.53 15.00 -10.31
CA SER A 49 15.19 14.41 -10.24
C SER A 49 14.49 14.50 -8.87
N GLY A 50 14.83 15.54 -8.06
CA GLY A 50 14.30 15.74 -6.72
C GLY A 50 15.11 15.07 -5.60
N PHE A 51 16.14 14.30 -5.95
CA PHE A 51 17.05 13.68 -4.99
C PHE A 51 18.37 14.47 -4.90
N LEU A 52 19.01 14.40 -3.74
CA LEU A 52 20.33 14.94 -3.51
C LEU A 52 21.36 13.81 -3.44
N LYS A 53 22.61 14.14 -3.71
CA LYS A 53 23.72 13.20 -3.51
C LYS A 53 23.69 12.66 -2.08
N ASP A 54 24.02 11.38 -1.95
CA ASP A 54 24.02 10.60 -0.71
C ASP A 54 22.63 10.29 -0.13
N ASP A 55 21.52 10.70 -0.78
CA ASP A 55 20.21 10.17 -0.46
C ASP A 55 20.21 8.64 -0.60
N ILE A 56 19.58 7.96 0.35
CA ILE A 56 19.43 6.50 0.32
C ILE A 56 18.07 6.17 -0.25
N LEU A 57 18.03 5.39 -1.31
CA LEU A 57 16.80 4.94 -1.97
C LEU A 57 16.45 3.51 -1.57
N ILE A 58 15.18 3.27 -1.34
CA ILE A 58 14.59 1.94 -1.24
C ILE A 58 13.77 1.69 -2.49
N LEU A 59 13.99 0.54 -3.11
CA LEU A 59 13.57 0.26 -4.48
C LEU A 59 12.58 -0.91 -4.55
N GLU A 60 11.78 -0.90 -5.61
CA GLU A 60 10.93 -2.04 -6.00
C GLU A 60 11.76 -3.30 -6.30
N ARG A 61 11.12 -4.46 -6.16
CA ARG A 61 11.77 -5.77 -6.27
C ARG A 61 12.54 -5.98 -7.56
N MET A 62 12.08 -5.45 -8.66
CA MET A 62 12.65 -5.66 -9.98
C MET A 62 13.49 -4.48 -10.48
N ALA A 63 13.72 -3.46 -9.63
CA ALA A 63 14.39 -2.23 -10.05
C ALA A 63 15.78 -2.49 -10.64
N TYR A 64 16.61 -3.32 -10.00
CA TYR A 64 17.95 -3.66 -10.50
C TYR A 64 17.90 -4.36 -11.86
N ARG A 65 17.02 -5.35 -12.01
CA ARG A 65 16.85 -6.08 -13.28
C ARG A 65 16.38 -5.15 -14.38
N ARG A 66 15.37 -4.32 -14.12
CA ARG A 66 14.86 -3.37 -15.11
C ARG A 66 15.92 -2.36 -15.53
N THR A 67 16.73 -1.85 -14.59
CA THR A 67 17.87 -0.97 -14.88
C THR A 67 18.88 -1.67 -15.80
N LYS A 68 19.17 -2.96 -15.54
CA LYS A 68 20.07 -3.78 -16.38
C LYS A 68 19.46 -4.03 -17.76
N ASP A 69 18.21 -4.49 -17.82
CA ASP A 69 17.53 -4.87 -19.07
C ASP A 69 17.29 -3.65 -19.98
N ASN A 70 17.06 -2.46 -19.40
CA ASN A 70 16.90 -1.20 -20.13
C ASN A 70 18.24 -0.59 -20.57
N GLY A 71 19.37 -1.22 -20.26
CA GLY A 71 20.70 -0.74 -20.64
C GLY A 71 21.12 0.56 -19.94
N THR A 72 20.47 0.93 -18.83
CA THR A 72 20.81 2.12 -18.04
C THR A 72 21.83 1.83 -16.94
N LEU A 73 22.28 0.58 -16.79
CA LEU A 73 23.38 0.19 -15.93
C LEU A 73 24.72 0.60 -16.60
N THR A 74 25.43 1.57 -16.05
CA THR A 74 26.64 2.14 -16.64
C THR A 74 27.93 1.54 -16.08
N GLY A 75 27.85 0.86 -14.94
CA GLY A 75 28.97 0.18 -14.28
C GLY A 75 28.51 -1.13 -13.66
N LYS A 76 29.33 -1.74 -12.81
CA LYS A 76 29.00 -3.00 -12.14
C LYS A 76 27.71 -2.89 -11.33
N ASN A 77 27.53 -1.79 -10.58
CA ASN A 77 26.38 -1.55 -9.70
C ASN A 77 25.83 -0.12 -9.86
N THR A 78 26.33 0.67 -10.79
CA THR A 78 25.92 2.07 -11.00
C THR A 78 24.98 2.16 -12.20
N GLY A 79 23.90 2.90 -12.07
CA GLY A 79 22.99 3.06 -13.20
C GLY A 79 21.92 4.13 -12.98
N GLY A 80 21.20 4.40 -14.06
CA GLY A 80 20.02 5.26 -14.06
C GLY A 80 18.79 4.48 -13.61
N ILE A 81 18.32 4.74 -12.39
CA ILE A 81 17.12 4.13 -11.81
C ILE A 81 15.92 4.98 -12.19
N HIS A 82 14.91 4.38 -12.79
CA HIS A 82 13.66 5.07 -13.11
C HIS A 82 12.91 5.45 -11.84
N LEU A 83 12.36 6.66 -11.77
CA LEU A 83 11.71 7.19 -10.56
C LEU A 83 10.53 6.34 -10.06
N THR A 84 9.84 5.64 -10.95
CA THR A 84 8.73 4.73 -10.56
C THR A 84 9.19 3.50 -9.77
N GLU A 85 10.49 3.21 -9.79
CA GLU A 85 11.08 2.10 -9.03
C GLU A 85 11.42 2.50 -7.58
N VAL A 86 11.37 3.79 -7.26
CA VAL A 86 11.65 4.27 -5.89
C VAL A 86 10.39 4.19 -5.06
N VAL A 87 10.47 3.52 -3.92
CA VAL A 87 9.35 3.35 -2.97
C VAL A 87 9.44 4.36 -1.83
N MET A 88 10.64 4.58 -1.33
CA MET A 88 10.93 5.57 -0.28
C MET A 88 12.39 5.99 -0.34
N PHE A 89 12.72 7.08 0.32
CA PHE A 89 14.08 7.57 0.43
C PHE A 89 14.39 8.10 1.81
N CYS A 90 15.69 8.19 2.11
CA CYS A 90 16.19 8.80 3.34
C CYS A 90 17.12 9.95 2.98
N ARG A 91 16.85 11.11 3.54
CA ARG A 91 17.69 12.32 3.48
C ARG A 91 18.01 12.75 4.90
N ASP A 92 19.29 12.93 5.20
CA ASP A 92 19.75 13.37 6.53
C ASP A 92 19.18 12.56 7.71
N GLY A 93 18.98 11.25 7.50
CA GLY A 93 18.39 10.35 8.49
C GLY A 93 16.86 10.35 8.56
N ALA A 94 16.20 11.24 7.84
CA ALA A 94 14.73 11.30 7.78
C ALA A 94 14.21 10.46 6.59
N TRP A 95 13.30 9.53 6.87
CA TRP A 95 12.66 8.69 5.86
C TRP A 95 11.37 9.31 5.34
N SER A 96 11.13 9.20 4.05
CA SER A 96 9.91 9.65 3.39
C SER A 96 9.46 8.66 2.33
N SER A 97 8.17 8.46 2.20
CA SER A 97 7.59 7.71 1.08
C SER A 97 7.77 8.48 -0.23
N TYR A 98 7.87 7.75 -1.33
CA TYR A 98 8.08 8.36 -2.65
C TYR A 98 7.16 7.76 -3.71
N GLY A 99 6.89 8.55 -4.73
CA GLY A 99 6.14 8.11 -5.91
C GLY A 99 4.69 7.74 -5.59
N ASN A 100 4.30 6.55 -6.00
CA ASN A 100 2.92 6.07 -5.92
C ASN A 100 2.62 5.29 -4.64
N TYR A 101 3.49 5.34 -3.63
CA TYR A 101 3.35 4.55 -2.41
C TYR A 101 3.35 5.39 -1.15
N VAL A 102 2.70 4.87 -0.13
CA VAL A 102 2.81 5.31 1.26
C VAL A 102 3.25 4.11 2.09
N ILE A 103 4.22 4.32 2.96
CA ILE A 103 4.69 3.29 3.90
C ILE A 103 3.92 3.41 5.21
N CYS A 104 3.36 2.30 5.65
CA CYS A 104 2.44 2.27 6.77
C CYS A 104 2.65 1.06 7.68
N ASP A 105 2.01 1.11 8.83
CA ASP A 105 1.82 0.01 9.75
C ASP A 105 0.36 -0.42 9.77
N LYS A 106 0.07 -1.68 10.09
CA LYS A 106 -1.29 -2.16 10.30
C LYS A 106 -1.82 -1.70 11.66
N ILE A 107 -3.10 -1.36 11.70
CA ILE A 107 -3.77 -1.01 12.95
C ILE A 107 -4.18 -2.33 13.65
N GLU A 108 -3.77 -2.47 14.91
CA GLU A 108 -4.16 -3.62 15.72
C GLU A 108 -5.65 -3.56 16.06
N ALA A 109 -6.32 -4.69 15.94
CA ALA A 109 -7.71 -4.82 16.34
C ALA A 109 -7.82 -4.81 17.88
N GLU A 110 -8.85 -4.15 18.40
CA GLU A 110 -9.16 -4.22 19.82
C GLU A 110 -9.47 -5.67 20.22
N LYS A 111 -8.86 -6.15 21.29
CA LYS A 111 -9.16 -7.47 21.84
C LYS A 111 -10.55 -7.45 22.44
N VAL A 112 -11.46 -8.19 21.85
CA VAL A 112 -12.77 -8.45 22.46
C VAL A 112 -12.64 -9.64 23.40
N GLU A 113 -12.83 -9.43 24.69
CA GLU A 113 -12.95 -10.53 25.66
C GLU A 113 -14.27 -11.27 25.39
N SER A 114 -14.18 -12.44 24.78
CA SER A 114 -15.31 -13.31 24.50
C SER A 114 -15.19 -14.57 25.34
N ALA A 115 -16.31 -15.00 25.93
CA ALA A 115 -16.38 -16.28 26.67
C ALA A 115 -16.23 -17.50 25.73
N ILE A 116 -16.34 -17.29 24.42
CA ILE A 116 -16.12 -18.29 23.39
C ILE A 116 -14.82 -17.94 22.67
N PHE A 117 -13.94 -18.93 22.54
CA PHE A 117 -12.68 -18.75 21.79
C PHE A 117 -13.00 -18.54 20.32
N VAL A 118 -12.94 -17.30 19.88
CA VAL A 118 -13.02 -16.92 18.47
C VAL A 118 -11.63 -16.46 18.07
N GLU A 119 -11.05 -17.10 17.06
CA GLU A 119 -9.79 -16.64 16.46
C GLU A 119 -10.04 -15.26 15.85
N GLN A 120 -9.53 -14.22 16.49
CA GLN A 120 -9.69 -12.84 16.04
C GLN A 120 -8.47 -12.45 15.20
N ASP A 121 -8.72 -11.79 14.08
CA ASP A 121 -7.65 -11.17 13.32
C ASP A 121 -6.91 -10.17 14.22
N LYS A 122 -5.59 -10.30 14.28
CA LYS A 122 -4.72 -9.42 15.06
C LYS A 122 -4.82 -7.96 14.59
N PHE A 123 -5.15 -7.75 13.32
CA PHE A 123 -5.17 -6.44 12.68
C PHE A 123 -6.52 -6.14 12.05
N ILE A 124 -6.88 -4.87 12.02
CA ILE A 124 -8.06 -4.41 11.30
C ILE A 124 -7.79 -4.55 9.80
N PRO A 125 -8.60 -5.32 9.04
CA PRO A 125 -8.41 -5.47 7.61
C PRO A 125 -8.54 -4.11 6.89
N ASP A 126 -7.73 -3.94 5.85
CA ASP A 126 -7.78 -2.78 4.95
C ASP A 126 -7.61 -1.40 5.63
N GLN A 127 -7.11 -1.37 6.86
CA GLN A 127 -6.78 -0.15 7.58
C GLN A 127 -5.31 -0.12 7.98
N ALA A 128 -4.70 1.05 7.86
CA ALA A 128 -3.30 1.23 8.19
C ALA A 128 -3.02 2.65 8.68
N LYS A 129 -1.91 2.82 9.41
CA LYS A 129 -1.40 4.10 9.87
C LYS A 129 -0.13 4.45 9.11
N VAL A 130 -0.07 5.66 8.56
CA VAL A 130 1.09 6.14 7.82
C VAL A 130 2.29 6.24 8.75
N LEU A 131 3.39 5.57 8.40
CA LEU A 131 4.67 5.62 9.11
C LEU A 131 5.59 6.68 8.55
N TYR A 132 5.72 6.69 7.23
CA TYR A 132 6.53 7.64 6.50
C TYR A 132 5.64 8.32 5.48
N GLY A 133 5.36 9.58 5.72
CA GLY A 133 4.49 10.38 4.89
C GLY A 133 5.15 10.83 3.57
N ASN A 134 4.36 11.53 2.79
CA ASN A 134 4.77 12.28 1.61
C ASN A 134 4.02 13.63 1.60
N ASP A 135 4.08 14.36 0.49
CA ASP A 135 3.41 15.67 0.38
C ASP A 135 1.88 15.60 0.55
N THR A 136 1.27 14.44 0.27
CA THR A 136 -0.19 14.25 0.30
C THR A 136 -0.65 13.62 1.62
N TYR A 137 0.07 12.62 2.13
CA TYR A 137 -0.30 11.85 3.31
C TYR A 137 0.73 12.06 4.41
N LYS A 138 0.29 12.60 5.55
CA LYS A 138 1.18 12.92 6.67
C LYS A 138 1.47 11.68 7.51
N GLU A 139 2.63 11.68 8.15
CA GLU A 139 2.96 10.69 9.18
C GLU A 139 1.90 10.71 10.29
N GLY A 140 1.48 9.53 10.72
CA GLY A 140 0.46 9.36 11.74
C GLY A 140 -0.97 9.32 11.24
N SER A 141 -1.25 9.71 9.99
CA SER A 141 -2.59 9.65 9.40
C SER A 141 -3.12 8.22 9.33
N GLU A 142 -4.41 8.04 9.56
CA GLU A 142 -5.09 6.76 9.38
C GLU A 142 -5.70 6.68 7.97
N ILE A 143 -5.40 5.58 7.27
CA ILE A 143 -5.90 5.34 5.92
C ILE A 143 -6.75 4.08 5.87
N VAL A 144 -7.78 4.12 5.04
CA VAL A 144 -8.60 2.97 4.65
C VAL A 144 -8.35 2.70 3.18
N THR A 145 -8.09 1.44 2.85
CA THR A 145 -7.74 1.03 1.48
C THR A 145 -8.80 0.13 0.87
N MET A 146 -8.73 -0.03 -0.44
CA MET A 146 -9.43 -1.13 -1.10
C MET A 146 -9.01 -2.46 -0.48
N ARG A 147 -9.89 -3.45 -0.57
CA ARG A 147 -9.64 -4.80 -0.05
C ARG A 147 -8.31 -5.35 -0.57
N GLY A 148 -7.44 -5.73 0.35
CA GLY A 148 -6.10 -6.22 0.03
C GLY A 148 -5.12 -5.15 -0.43
N GLY A 149 -5.41 -3.86 -0.23
CA GLY A 149 -4.53 -2.75 -0.62
C GLY A 149 -3.31 -2.56 0.27
N VAL A 150 -3.32 -3.13 1.49
CA VAL A 150 -2.18 -3.09 2.43
C VAL A 150 -1.27 -4.28 2.15
N LEU A 151 -0.20 -4.05 1.40
CA LEU A 151 0.75 -5.09 1.00
C LEU A 151 1.97 -5.10 1.94
N PRO A 152 2.47 -6.28 2.36
CA PRO A 152 3.69 -6.34 3.15
C PRO A 152 4.85 -5.73 2.35
N LEU A 153 5.63 -4.90 3.02
CA LEU A 153 6.95 -4.57 2.51
C LEU A 153 7.84 -5.80 2.75
N GLU A 154 8.63 -6.16 1.75
CA GLU A 154 9.35 -7.44 1.76
C GLU A 154 10.24 -7.63 2.98
N ASP A 155 10.48 -8.87 3.38
CA ASP A 155 11.21 -9.28 4.60
C ASP A 155 12.58 -8.61 4.76
N TYR A 156 13.26 -8.32 3.64
CA TYR A 156 14.52 -7.58 3.66
C TYR A 156 14.41 -6.23 4.38
N PHE A 157 13.34 -5.47 4.13
CA PHE A 157 13.15 -4.17 4.78
C PHE A 157 12.73 -4.31 6.24
N ASN A 158 11.97 -5.35 6.54
CA ASN A 158 11.60 -5.68 7.91
C ASN A 158 12.84 -5.95 8.77
N GLN A 159 13.87 -6.60 8.20
CA GLN A 159 15.15 -6.82 8.86
C GLN A 159 15.92 -5.50 9.05
N VAL A 160 16.03 -4.67 8.00
CA VAL A 160 16.74 -3.39 8.06
C VAL A 160 16.12 -2.43 9.08
N PHE A 161 14.79 -2.33 9.10
CA PHE A 161 14.06 -1.43 10.00
C PHE A 161 13.65 -2.09 11.33
N LYS A 162 13.92 -3.38 11.52
CA LYS A 162 13.54 -4.18 12.70
C LYS A 162 12.05 -4.07 13.08
N ARG A 163 11.21 -3.90 12.08
CA ARG A 163 9.74 -3.84 12.23
C ARG A 163 9.06 -4.29 10.95
N ASN A 164 7.87 -4.85 11.09
CA ASN A 164 7.02 -5.16 9.95
C ASN A 164 6.43 -3.88 9.37
N MET A 165 6.74 -3.61 8.12
CA MET A 165 6.21 -2.47 7.38
C MET A 165 5.38 -2.92 6.21
N PHE A 166 4.47 -2.06 5.79
CA PHE A 166 3.56 -2.30 4.69
C PHE A 166 3.63 -1.13 3.71
N LYS A 167 3.33 -1.39 2.46
CA LYS A 167 3.16 -0.35 1.44
C LYS A 167 1.73 -0.34 0.93
N VAL A 168 1.23 0.85 0.66
CA VAL A 168 -0.07 1.08 0.06
C VAL A 168 0.11 1.94 -1.18
N HIS A 169 -0.45 1.49 -2.30
CA HIS A 169 -0.46 2.30 -3.51
C HIS A 169 -1.48 3.43 -3.37
N LEU A 170 -1.12 4.67 -3.73
CA LEU A 170 -1.96 5.86 -3.53
C LEU A 170 -3.37 5.71 -4.12
N LYS A 171 -3.50 5.06 -5.27
CA LYS A 171 -4.81 4.80 -5.92
C LYS A 171 -5.71 3.84 -5.14
N GLN A 172 -5.16 3.07 -4.21
CA GLN A 172 -5.91 2.14 -3.38
C GLN A 172 -6.42 2.77 -2.08
N ILE A 173 -6.00 4.01 -1.77
CA ILE A 173 -6.47 4.73 -0.59
C ILE A 173 -7.86 5.29 -0.88
N MET A 174 -8.84 4.81 -0.12
CA MET A 174 -10.24 5.22 -0.25
C MET A 174 -10.58 6.38 0.69
N MET A 175 -9.92 6.43 1.86
CA MET A 175 -10.15 7.45 2.87
C MET A 175 -8.86 7.72 3.66
N CYS A 176 -8.66 8.97 4.10
CA CYS A 176 -7.55 9.37 4.96
C CYS A 176 -8.08 10.34 6.02
N ASP A 177 -7.83 10.05 7.30
CA ASP A 177 -8.30 10.85 8.45
C ASP A 177 -9.79 11.24 8.34
N GLU A 178 -10.62 10.27 7.95
CA GLU A 178 -12.04 10.41 7.66
C GLU A 178 -12.39 11.21 6.39
N ASP A 179 -11.44 11.75 5.64
CA ASP A 179 -11.69 12.41 4.35
C ASP A 179 -11.67 11.42 3.19
N MET A 180 -12.69 11.50 2.34
CA MET A 180 -12.80 10.62 1.17
C MET A 180 -11.75 10.97 0.13
N CYS A 181 -11.07 9.94 -0.40
CA CYS A 181 -10.00 10.05 -1.39
C CYS A 181 -10.42 9.40 -2.71
N ASN A 182 -9.79 9.81 -3.80
CA ASN A 182 -9.92 9.17 -5.12
C ASN A 182 -11.37 8.99 -5.63
N GLY A 183 -12.27 9.89 -5.26
CA GLY A 183 -13.67 9.84 -5.69
C GLY A 183 -14.54 8.81 -4.98
N ASN A 184 -14.04 8.17 -3.92
CA ASN A 184 -14.81 7.20 -3.16
C ASN A 184 -15.93 7.85 -2.34
N VAL A 185 -16.91 7.03 -1.94
CA VAL A 185 -18.12 7.48 -1.24
C VAL A 185 -18.36 6.60 -0.01
N LEU A 186 -18.55 7.24 1.15
CA LEU A 186 -18.96 6.54 2.39
C LEU A 186 -20.48 6.45 2.44
N ILE A 187 -21.00 5.24 2.55
CA ILE A 187 -22.42 4.93 2.47
C ILE A 187 -22.85 4.20 3.75
N LYS A 188 -23.95 4.62 4.35
CA LYS A 188 -24.68 3.81 5.32
C LYS A 188 -25.59 2.86 4.56
N PRO A 189 -25.30 1.55 4.55
CA PRO A 189 -26.18 0.58 3.90
C PRO A 189 -27.55 0.57 4.57
N ASP A 190 -28.59 0.29 3.79
CA ASP A 190 -29.90 0.01 4.35
C ASP A 190 -29.82 -1.28 5.15
N GLU A 191 -30.46 -1.31 6.29
CA GLU A 191 -30.68 -2.56 7.02
C GLU A 191 -31.48 -3.48 6.10
N GLY A 192 -30.95 -4.69 5.84
CA GLY A 192 -31.69 -5.67 5.06
C GLY A 192 -33.02 -5.89 5.74
N SER A 193 -34.13 -5.62 5.03
CA SER A 193 -35.45 -5.98 5.53
C SER A 193 -35.44 -7.50 5.61
N GLU A 194 -35.37 -8.04 6.83
CA GLU A 194 -35.76 -9.43 7.07
C GLU A 194 -37.20 -9.58 6.56
N GLN A 195 -37.34 -10.22 5.41
CA GLN A 195 -38.68 -10.55 4.94
C GLN A 195 -39.18 -11.71 5.79
N VAL A 196 -39.91 -11.35 6.84
CA VAL A 196 -40.73 -12.31 7.58
C VAL A 196 -41.91 -12.63 6.70
N THR A 197 -42.05 -13.87 6.27
CA THR A 197 -43.28 -14.30 5.58
C THR A 197 -44.49 -14.15 6.51
N LYS A 198 -45.68 -14.07 5.96
CA LYS A 198 -46.92 -13.98 6.77
C LYS A 198 -47.07 -15.12 7.78
N GLU A 199 -46.38 -16.23 7.58
CA GLU A 199 -46.32 -17.40 8.44
C GLU A 199 -45.21 -17.34 9.50
N GLY A 200 -44.46 -16.20 9.61
CA GLY A 200 -43.41 -16.01 10.59
C GLY A 200 -42.09 -16.77 10.28
N ILE A 201 -41.97 -17.31 9.09
CA ILE A 201 -40.73 -17.98 8.65
C ILE A 201 -39.74 -16.92 8.16
N LEU A 202 -38.56 -16.87 8.76
CA LEU A 202 -37.41 -16.09 8.25
C LEU A 202 -37.02 -16.67 6.89
N ALA A 203 -37.45 -16.03 5.81
CA ALA A 203 -36.94 -16.32 4.50
C ALA A 203 -35.51 -15.73 4.43
N THR A 204 -34.49 -16.55 4.73
CA THR A 204 -33.12 -16.24 4.30
C THR A 204 -33.16 -16.28 2.77
N THR A 205 -33.33 -15.13 2.17
CA THR A 205 -33.12 -14.98 0.74
C THR A 205 -31.66 -15.38 0.48
N ARG A 206 -31.46 -16.60 -0.06
CA ARG A 206 -30.16 -16.90 -0.68
C ARG A 206 -30.01 -15.86 -1.76
N MET A 207 -29.06 -14.93 -1.57
CA MET A 207 -28.69 -13.98 -2.60
C MET A 207 -28.32 -14.77 -3.85
N THR A 208 -29.17 -14.72 -4.84
CA THR A 208 -28.83 -15.21 -6.17
C THR A 208 -27.81 -14.27 -6.76
N SER A 209 -27.03 -14.71 -7.74
CA SER A 209 -25.96 -13.92 -8.37
C SER A 209 -26.41 -12.54 -8.90
N ASP A 210 -27.68 -12.30 -9.03
CA ASP A 210 -28.28 -11.03 -9.48
C ASP A 210 -28.53 -10.01 -8.35
N GLU A 211 -28.39 -10.41 -7.07
CA GLU A 211 -28.59 -9.55 -5.89
C GLU A 211 -27.26 -8.96 -5.36
N THR A 212 -26.33 -8.69 -6.26
CA THR A 212 -25.04 -8.07 -5.90
C THR A 212 -25.14 -6.58 -5.62
N MET A 213 -26.32 -5.97 -5.80
CA MET A 213 -26.56 -4.55 -5.56
C MET A 213 -27.19 -4.32 -4.19
N GLN A 214 -26.60 -3.41 -3.41
CA GLN A 214 -27.11 -2.95 -2.14
C GLN A 214 -27.51 -1.47 -2.25
N ARG A 215 -28.48 -1.03 -1.46
CA ARG A 215 -28.88 0.37 -1.38
C ARG A 215 -28.35 0.99 -0.09
N GLY A 216 -28.20 2.30 -0.11
CA GLY A 216 -27.79 3.02 1.08
C GLY A 216 -27.90 4.54 0.92
N THR A 217 -27.59 5.22 2.01
CA THR A 217 -27.57 6.69 2.07
C THR A 217 -26.14 7.18 2.17
N VAL A 218 -25.76 8.14 1.35
CA VAL A 218 -24.45 8.76 1.34
C VAL A 218 -24.21 9.53 2.64
N LEU A 219 -23.15 9.22 3.34
CA LEU A 219 -22.70 9.93 4.52
C LEU A 219 -21.64 10.98 4.19
N LYS A 220 -20.72 10.63 3.29
CA LYS A 220 -19.61 11.49 2.84
C LYS A 220 -19.21 11.11 1.43
N SER A 221 -18.83 12.07 0.62
CA SER A 221 -18.44 11.84 -0.77
C SER A 221 -17.15 12.58 -1.10
N GLY A 222 -16.25 11.89 -1.79
CA GLY A 222 -15.11 12.47 -2.51
C GLY A 222 -15.41 12.74 -3.98
N TYR A 223 -16.65 12.52 -4.43
CA TYR A 223 -17.09 12.72 -5.80
C TYR A 223 -18.05 13.90 -5.91
N ASN A 224 -17.80 14.81 -6.83
CA ASN A 224 -18.50 16.10 -6.91
C ASN A 224 -19.99 15.99 -7.27
N GLU A 225 -20.41 14.90 -7.93
CA GLU A 225 -21.79 14.72 -8.39
C GLU A 225 -22.67 13.97 -7.38
N VAL A 226 -22.08 13.47 -6.28
CA VAL A 226 -22.80 12.70 -5.26
C VAL A 226 -22.68 13.46 -3.93
N HIS A 227 -23.81 13.72 -3.28
CA HIS A 227 -23.88 14.55 -2.10
C HIS A 227 -24.34 13.78 -0.86
N LYS A 228 -23.98 14.29 0.30
CA LYS A 228 -24.48 13.74 1.57
C LYS A 228 -26.01 13.73 1.59
N GLY A 229 -26.58 12.57 1.91
CA GLY A 229 -28.03 12.35 1.94
C GLY A 229 -28.60 11.70 0.68
N ASP A 230 -27.82 11.66 -0.40
CA ASP A 230 -28.28 11.00 -1.62
C ASP A 230 -28.53 9.51 -1.40
N ARG A 231 -29.52 8.99 -2.12
CA ARG A 231 -29.83 7.56 -2.15
C ARG A 231 -29.12 6.89 -3.32
N VAL A 232 -28.30 5.91 -3.03
CA VAL A 232 -27.46 5.25 -4.04
C VAL A 232 -27.64 3.73 -4.02
N CYS A 233 -27.35 3.12 -5.16
CA CYS A 233 -27.17 1.69 -5.30
C CYS A 233 -25.70 1.41 -5.58
N PHE A 234 -25.13 0.40 -4.94
CA PHE A 234 -23.73 0.01 -5.11
C PHE A 234 -23.56 -1.50 -5.13
N LEU A 235 -22.45 -1.95 -5.72
CA LEU A 235 -22.12 -3.37 -5.80
C LEU A 235 -21.51 -3.83 -4.47
N VAL A 236 -22.04 -4.91 -3.91
CA VAL A 236 -21.52 -5.51 -2.66
C VAL A 236 -20.06 -5.93 -2.78
N GLN A 237 -19.63 -6.34 -3.96
CA GLN A 237 -18.27 -6.81 -4.22
C GLN A 237 -17.22 -5.69 -4.24
N SER A 238 -17.61 -4.46 -4.53
CA SER A 238 -16.70 -3.31 -4.62
C SER A 238 -16.56 -2.54 -3.30
N LYS A 239 -17.23 -2.97 -2.24
CA LYS A 239 -17.20 -2.26 -0.97
C LYS A 239 -16.08 -2.70 -0.04
N THR A 240 -15.50 -1.73 0.66
CA THR A 240 -14.71 -1.94 1.87
C THR A 240 -15.53 -1.56 3.08
N ASN A 241 -15.54 -2.40 4.12
CA ASN A 241 -16.29 -2.12 5.34
C ASN A 241 -15.48 -1.20 6.28
N TYR A 242 -16.14 -0.15 6.74
CA TYR A 242 -15.55 0.80 7.70
C TYR A 242 -16.57 1.20 8.77
N LYS A 243 -16.33 0.82 10.02
CA LYS A 243 -17.20 1.15 11.18
C LYS A 243 -18.71 0.90 10.90
N GLY A 244 -19.04 -0.25 10.32
CA GLY A 244 -20.42 -0.62 9.96
C GLY A 244 -20.99 0.05 8.69
N ASN A 245 -20.21 0.90 8.02
CA ASN A 245 -20.55 1.54 6.76
C ASN A 245 -19.79 0.89 5.59
N ALA A 246 -20.20 1.22 4.36
CA ALA A 246 -19.51 0.80 3.14
C ALA A 246 -18.79 1.98 2.50
N ILE A 247 -17.53 1.79 2.07
CA ILE A 247 -16.82 2.70 1.18
C ILE A 247 -16.82 2.07 -0.21
N VAL A 248 -17.20 2.83 -1.21
CA VAL A 248 -17.32 2.41 -2.62
C VAL A 248 -16.60 3.39 -3.51
#